data_783086c0d2754e16757cbc35fc5fe9e2
#
_entry.id   783086c0d2754e16757cbc35fc5fe9e2
#
_cell.length_a   1.000
_cell.length_b   1.000
_cell.length_c   1.000
_cell.angle_alpha   90.00
_cell.angle_beta   90.00
_cell.angle_gamma   90.00
#
_symmetry.space_group_name_H-M   'P 1'
#
loop_
_entity.id
_entity.type
_entity.pdbx_description
1 polymer ?
#
loop_
_entity_poly.entity_id
_entity_poly.type
_entity_poly.pdbx_seq_one_letter_code
_entity_poly.pdbx_strand_id
1 'polypeptide(L)'
;MTNHRLVQLIVCLSLIPAAPMGAGTFGDHFEDATLRLDFYQYGDAETEHMALDRLVKQGRWAGPIAHLIDPHPYGRYIVRVSEVDGGDVLFERGFDSYFGEYRMTGPAETGVSRVYHETLLLPFPRHEVQIDLSARAVEGAETLLVGFTVDPTGIEIAREQPTPGVTVIDGHIAGDPHECLDISFVGEGYTEDEIETFEADVKRFTKLMLSREPYASSKDSINIRGVVLPSPDSGVDEPTKGTWRATALGASFNSFGSPRYLLTEANRLLRDIAANAPYDTIVIMVNHDRYGGGGLYNRYCTFTAHGPFAGYLLLHEFGHSF
;
A
#
# COMPACT_ATOMS: atom_id res chain seq x y z
N MET A 1 -47.26 8.10 60.57
CA MET A 1 -45.84 8.36 60.19
C MET A 1 -45.62 7.79 58.77
N THR A 2 -45.79 8.65 57.78
CA THR A 2 -45.78 8.30 56.34
C THR A 2 -44.47 8.78 55.73
N ASN A 3 -43.59 7.84 55.34
CA ASN A 3 -42.34 8.12 54.68
C ASN A 3 -42.58 8.27 53.19
N HIS A 4 -42.50 9.51 52.69
CA HIS A 4 -42.37 9.79 51.23
C HIS A 4 -40.91 9.63 50.81
N ARG A 5 -40.63 8.61 49.99
CA ARG A 5 -39.35 8.50 49.22
C ARG A 5 -39.47 9.32 47.96
N LEU A 6 -38.66 10.36 47.88
CA LEU A 6 -38.44 11.17 46.66
C LEU A 6 -37.61 10.35 45.68
N VAL A 7 -38.18 10.00 44.53
CA VAL A 7 -37.44 9.38 43.40
C VAL A 7 -36.86 10.52 42.56
N GLN A 8 -35.56 10.73 42.63
CA GLN A 8 -34.84 11.61 41.74
C GLN A 8 -34.66 10.93 40.38
N LEU A 9 -35.31 11.46 39.36
CA LEU A 9 -35.15 11.09 37.97
C LEU A 9 -33.86 11.73 37.45
N ILE A 10 -32.78 10.94 37.31
CA ILE A 10 -31.53 11.39 36.63
C ILE A 10 -31.77 11.25 35.13
N VAL A 11 -31.99 12.40 34.46
CA VAL A 11 -31.99 12.48 32.99
C VAL A 11 -30.53 12.51 32.54
N CYS A 12 -30.01 11.37 32.11
CA CYS A 12 -28.74 11.31 31.37
C CYS A 12 -28.96 11.93 29.99
N LEU A 13 -28.56 13.18 29.81
CA LEU A 13 -28.36 13.77 28.49
C LEU A 13 -27.15 13.11 27.89
N SER A 14 -27.36 12.15 27.01
CA SER A 14 -26.30 11.63 26.12
C SER A 14 -25.90 12.76 25.15
N LEU A 15 -24.76 13.38 25.39
CA LEU A 15 -24.09 14.22 24.41
C LEU A 15 -23.70 13.28 23.23
N ILE A 16 -24.49 13.31 22.18
CA ILE A 16 -24.09 12.80 20.88
C ILE A 16 -22.97 13.74 20.44
N PRO A 17 -21.73 13.26 20.24
CA PRO A 17 -20.70 14.11 19.66
C PRO A 17 -21.20 14.58 18.29
N ALA A 18 -21.27 15.90 18.11
CA ALA A 18 -21.53 16.48 16.80
C ALA A 18 -20.43 15.97 15.85
N ALA A 19 -20.83 15.35 14.75
CA ALA A 19 -19.92 15.09 13.66
C ALA A 19 -19.23 16.42 13.28
N PRO A 20 -17.94 16.43 12.95
CA PRO A 20 -17.27 17.64 12.52
C PRO A 20 -18.03 18.18 11.29
N MET A 21 -18.60 19.36 11.44
CA MET A 21 -19.20 20.10 10.33
C MET A 21 -18.04 20.59 9.45
N GLY A 22 -17.99 20.12 8.20
CA GLY A 22 -17.31 20.85 7.16
C GLY A 22 -16.30 20.16 6.27
N ALA A 23 -16.15 18.85 6.23
CA ALA A 23 -15.45 18.23 5.09
C ALA A 23 -16.39 18.28 3.87
N GLY A 24 -16.01 19.04 2.84
CA GLY A 24 -16.67 19.03 1.53
C GLY A 24 -16.72 17.62 0.94
N THR A 25 -17.42 17.45 -0.18
CA THR A 25 -17.40 16.16 -0.91
C THR A 25 -16.02 15.93 -1.54
N PHE A 26 -15.70 14.69 -1.90
CA PHE A 26 -14.47 14.36 -2.63
C PHE A 26 -14.24 15.32 -3.81
N GLY A 27 -15.25 15.57 -4.62
CA GLY A 27 -15.17 16.42 -5.81
C GLY A 27 -14.91 17.91 -5.53
N ASP A 28 -15.08 18.39 -4.31
CA ASP A 28 -14.75 19.77 -3.93
C ASP A 28 -13.22 19.94 -3.78
N HIS A 29 -12.53 18.91 -3.29
CA HIS A 29 -11.10 18.96 -2.95
C HIS A 29 -10.20 18.18 -3.91
N PHE A 30 -10.72 17.13 -4.57
CA PHE A 30 -9.92 16.21 -5.37
C PHE A 30 -10.48 15.98 -6.78
N GLU A 31 -9.61 15.65 -7.72
CA GLU A 31 -9.95 15.11 -9.03
C GLU A 31 -10.00 13.57 -8.96
N ASP A 32 -10.73 12.93 -9.89
CA ASP A 32 -10.66 11.48 -10.10
C ASP A 32 -9.33 11.09 -10.79
N ALA A 33 -8.25 11.32 -10.08
CA ALA A 33 -6.88 11.00 -10.47
C ALA A 33 -6.03 10.74 -9.23
N THR A 34 -4.93 10.03 -9.39
CA THR A 34 -4.00 9.69 -8.30
C THR A 34 -2.82 10.66 -8.29
N LEU A 35 -2.49 11.20 -7.13
CA LEU A 35 -1.20 11.79 -6.83
C LEU A 35 -0.30 10.72 -6.22
N ARG A 36 0.67 10.23 -6.99
CA ARG A 36 1.73 9.37 -6.47
C ARG A 36 2.81 10.26 -5.85
N LEU A 37 3.07 10.02 -4.59
CA LEU A 37 4.13 10.65 -3.81
C LEU A 37 5.27 9.65 -3.63
N ASP A 38 6.38 9.85 -4.31
CA ASP A 38 7.62 9.10 -4.13
C ASP A 38 8.56 9.85 -3.18
N PHE A 39 9.14 9.14 -2.22
CA PHE A 39 10.07 9.71 -1.25
C PHE A 39 11.15 8.70 -0.85
N TYR A 40 12.24 9.21 -0.31
CA TYR A 40 13.26 8.40 0.34
C TYR A 40 13.06 8.43 1.84
N GLN A 41 13.17 7.27 2.47
CA GLN A 41 13.23 7.12 3.92
C GLN A 41 14.57 6.49 4.29
N TYR A 42 15.28 7.07 5.25
CA TYR A 42 16.65 6.65 5.58
C TYR A 42 17.00 6.89 7.03
N GLY A 43 18.00 6.14 7.50
CA GLY A 43 18.51 6.18 8.86
C GLY A 43 18.87 4.79 9.38
N ASP A 44 18.74 4.60 10.67
CA ASP A 44 19.03 3.37 11.41
C ASP A 44 17.94 3.10 12.48
N ALA A 45 18.22 2.31 13.51
CA ALA A 45 17.26 2.04 14.57
C ALA A 45 16.88 3.29 15.41
N GLU A 46 17.79 4.25 15.56
CA GLU A 46 17.62 5.45 16.40
C GLU A 46 17.25 6.69 15.59
N THR A 47 17.80 6.82 14.39
CA THR A 47 17.63 7.99 13.52
C THR A 47 16.74 7.67 12.32
N GLU A 48 15.87 8.61 11.96
CA GLU A 48 14.90 8.44 10.90
C GLU A 48 14.63 9.76 10.18
N HIS A 49 14.70 9.74 8.86
CA HIS A 49 14.49 10.90 8.02
C HIS A 49 13.70 10.52 6.78
N MET A 50 12.91 11.49 6.28
CA MET A 50 12.23 11.38 4.98
C MET A 50 12.61 12.56 4.10
N ALA A 51 12.67 12.33 2.78
CA ALA A 51 12.92 13.37 1.78
C ALA A 51 12.07 13.09 0.54
N LEU A 52 11.36 14.13 0.06
CA LEU A 52 10.60 14.06 -1.18
C LEU A 52 11.54 13.73 -2.35
N ASP A 53 11.15 12.76 -3.19
CA ASP A 53 11.80 12.45 -4.45
C ASP A 53 11.05 13.10 -5.62
N ARG A 54 9.80 12.73 -5.84
CA ARG A 54 8.98 13.28 -6.91
C ARG A 54 7.48 13.16 -6.64
N LEU A 55 6.73 13.98 -7.36
CA LEU A 55 5.27 13.92 -7.45
C LEU A 55 4.88 13.51 -8.87
N VAL A 56 3.92 12.59 -8.98
CA VAL A 56 3.46 12.08 -10.29
C VAL A 56 1.93 12.08 -10.33
N LYS A 57 1.34 12.73 -11.32
CA LYS A 57 -0.08 12.56 -11.63
C LYS A 57 -0.25 11.27 -12.42
N GLN A 58 -0.94 10.32 -11.84
CA GLN A 58 -1.27 9.05 -12.46
C GLN A 58 -2.72 9.02 -12.97
N GLY A 59 -3.16 7.87 -13.46
CA GLY A 59 -4.51 7.62 -13.91
C GLY A 59 -5.57 7.80 -12.82
N ARG A 60 -6.71 7.12 -13.02
CA ARG A 60 -7.86 7.18 -12.12
C ARG A 60 -7.50 6.83 -10.68
N TRP A 61 -8.06 7.57 -9.72
CA TRP A 61 -8.00 7.21 -8.31
C TRP A 61 -8.75 5.89 -8.06
N ALA A 62 -8.08 4.87 -7.52
CA ALA A 62 -8.71 3.58 -7.22
C ALA A 62 -9.40 3.58 -5.86
N GLY A 63 -8.89 4.37 -4.91
CA GLY A 63 -9.40 4.40 -3.55
C GLY A 63 -10.81 5.00 -3.43
N PRO A 64 -11.40 4.92 -2.22
CA PRO A 64 -12.76 5.41 -1.96
C PRO A 64 -12.85 6.92 -2.13
N ILE A 65 -14.04 7.38 -2.54
CA ILE A 65 -14.41 8.81 -2.59
C ILE A 65 -15.19 9.25 -1.34
N ALA A 66 -15.50 8.30 -0.47
CA ALA A 66 -16.03 8.51 0.87
C ALA A 66 -15.04 7.96 1.90
N HIS A 67 -15.15 8.40 3.17
CA HIS A 67 -14.26 7.93 4.24
C HIS A 67 -12.77 8.20 3.97
N LEU A 68 -12.47 9.43 3.54
CA LEU A 68 -11.10 9.86 3.23
C LEU A 68 -10.18 9.94 4.45
N ILE A 69 -10.75 10.03 5.63
CA ILE A 69 -10.06 9.97 6.92
C ILE A 69 -10.19 8.55 7.46
N ASP A 70 -9.06 7.87 7.61
CA ASP A 70 -9.03 6.52 8.14
C ASP A 70 -9.43 6.52 9.64
N PRO A 71 -10.55 5.88 10.04
CA PRO A 71 -10.94 5.83 11.43
C PRO A 71 -10.02 4.97 12.30
N HIS A 72 -9.20 4.12 11.67
CA HIS A 72 -8.26 3.20 12.32
C HIS A 72 -6.92 3.20 11.59
N PRO A 73 -6.19 4.32 11.59
CA PRO A 73 -4.95 4.44 10.85
C PRO A 73 -3.86 3.56 11.49
N TYR A 74 -3.86 2.26 11.18
CA TYR A 74 -2.81 1.34 11.63
C TYR A 74 -1.46 1.68 10.97
N GLY A 75 -0.40 0.96 11.36
CA GLY A 75 0.96 1.18 10.89
C GLY A 75 1.72 2.22 11.74
N ARG A 76 3.03 2.25 11.54
CA ARG A 76 3.95 3.15 12.25
C ARG A 76 3.87 4.59 11.76
N TYR A 77 3.50 4.79 10.50
CA TYR A 77 3.50 6.09 9.84
C TYR A 77 2.10 6.52 9.50
N ILE A 78 1.95 7.84 9.33
CA ILE A 78 0.70 8.44 8.90
C ILE A 78 0.97 9.53 7.87
N VAL A 79 0.17 9.56 6.82
CA VAL A 79 0.12 10.65 5.86
C VAL A 79 -1.16 11.46 6.08
N ARG A 80 -1.02 12.79 6.09
CA ARG A 80 -2.16 13.73 6.08
C ARG A 80 -2.04 14.69 4.91
N VAL A 81 -3.17 14.90 4.27
CA VAL A 81 -3.37 15.99 3.30
C VAL A 81 -4.34 16.97 3.94
N SER A 82 -3.93 18.22 4.06
CA SER A 82 -4.74 19.28 4.70
C SER A 82 -4.82 20.48 3.78
N GLU A 83 -5.81 21.34 4.01
CA GLU A 83 -5.77 22.67 3.45
C GLU A 83 -4.54 23.42 3.94
N VAL A 84 -4.01 24.32 3.11
CA VAL A 84 -2.88 25.17 3.51
C VAL A 84 -3.24 26.07 4.70
N ASP A 85 -2.23 26.61 5.39
CA ASP A 85 -2.40 27.50 6.54
C ASP A 85 -3.11 26.89 7.76
N GLY A 86 -2.98 25.54 7.93
CA GLY A 86 -3.52 24.83 9.10
C GLY A 86 -5.04 24.62 9.06
N GLY A 87 -5.61 24.53 7.84
CA GLY A 87 -7.01 24.21 7.61
C GLY A 87 -7.38 22.75 7.91
N ASP A 88 -8.56 22.34 7.44
CA ASP A 88 -9.11 21.01 7.69
C ASP A 88 -8.28 19.89 7.06
N VAL A 89 -8.22 18.73 7.73
CA VAL A 89 -7.64 17.51 7.18
C VAL A 89 -8.60 16.93 6.14
N LEU A 90 -8.13 16.78 4.90
CA LEU A 90 -8.92 16.34 3.75
C LEU A 90 -8.76 14.84 3.48
N PHE A 91 -7.59 14.28 3.81
CA PHE A 91 -7.26 12.87 3.64
C PHE A 91 -6.27 12.44 4.71
N GLU A 92 -6.47 11.24 5.26
CA GLU A 92 -5.55 10.64 6.22
C GLU A 92 -5.47 9.13 6.00
N ARG A 93 -4.25 8.56 6.06
CA ARG A 93 -4.02 7.10 6.01
C ARG A 93 -2.78 6.70 6.77
N GLY A 94 -2.89 5.60 7.53
CA GLY A 94 -1.76 4.95 8.17
C GLY A 94 -1.05 3.99 7.21
N PHE A 95 0.27 3.78 7.40
CA PHE A 95 1.07 2.86 6.58
C PHE A 95 2.32 2.38 7.33
N ASP A 96 2.91 1.30 6.82
CA ASP A 96 4.27 0.87 7.15
C ASP A 96 5.20 1.06 5.95
N SER A 97 6.50 0.90 6.15
CA SER A 97 7.51 1.11 5.11
C SER A 97 8.58 0.03 5.15
N TYR A 98 9.28 -0.14 4.04
CA TYR A 98 10.43 -1.03 3.97
C TYR A 98 11.54 -0.61 4.95
N PHE A 99 11.76 0.70 5.10
CA PHE A 99 12.64 1.24 6.13
C PHE A 99 12.15 0.91 7.54
N GLY A 100 10.84 0.93 7.79
CA GLY A 100 10.24 0.54 9.07
C GLY A 100 10.61 -0.88 9.48
N GLU A 101 10.65 -1.82 8.54
CA GLU A 101 11.15 -3.18 8.76
C GLU A 101 12.66 -3.22 8.95
N TYR A 102 13.42 -2.47 8.12
CA TYR A 102 14.88 -2.42 8.21
C TYR A 102 15.36 -1.97 9.59
N ARG A 103 14.76 -0.94 10.17
CA ARG A 103 15.20 -0.38 11.45
C ARG A 103 15.09 -1.35 12.63
N MET A 104 14.34 -2.45 12.48
CA MET A 104 14.21 -3.52 13.47
C MET A 104 15.25 -4.63 13.29
N THR A 105 16.24 -4.43 12.41
CA THR A 105 17.28 -5.43 12.11
C THR A 105 18.55 -5.18 12.92
N GLY A 106 19.34 -6.25 13.16
CA GLY A 106 20.62 -6.13 13.86
C GLY A 106 21.59 -5.11 13.25
N PRO A 107 21.78 -5.01 11.92
CA PRO A 107 22.56 -3.95 11.31
C PRO A 107 22.09 -2.54 11.69
N ALA A 108 20.78 -2.28 11.66
CA ALA A 108 20.25 -0.98 12.07
C ALA A 108 20.48 -0.69 13.56
N GLU A 109 20.33 -1.68 14.44
CA GLU A 109 20.61 -1.57 15.88
C GLU A 109 22.08 -1.25 16.17
N THR A 110 23.01 -1.62 15.28
CA THR A 110 24.44 -1.29 15.38
C THR A 110 24.81 0.03 14.71
N GLY A 111 23.82 0.84 14.27
CA GLY A 111 24.02 2.16 13.69
C GLY A 111 24.34 2.15 12.19
N VAL A 112 24.10 1.03 11.49
CA VAL A 112 24.24 1.02 10.03
C VAL A 112 23.04 1.71 9.40
N SER A 113 23.26 2.91 8.84
CA SER A 113 22.21 3.64 8.12
C SER A 113 22.00 3.08 6.72
N ARG A 114 20.72 2.99 6.29
CA ARG A 114 20.32 2.65 4.92
C ARG A 114 19.25 3.60 4.42
N VAL A 115 19.09 3.62 3.10
CA VAL A 115 18.06 4.40 2.39
C VAL A 115 17.18 3.47 1.57
N TYR A 116 15.86 3.70 1.62
CA TYR A 116 14.88 2.98 0.82
C TYR A 116 13.97 3.97 0.11
N HIS A 117 13.59 3.61 -1.12
CA HIS A 117 12.62 4.36 -1.91
C HIS A 117 11.21 3.89 -1.55
N GLU A 118 10.34 4.83 -1.22
CA GLU A 118 8.99 4.60 -0.75
C GLU A 118 7.97 5.33 -1.62
N THR A 119 6.72 4.89 -1.60
CA THR A 119 5.63 5.52 -2.37
C THR A 119 4.34 5.51 -1.58
N LEU A 120 3.58 6.60 -1.66
CA LEU A 120 2.19 6.67 -1.24
C LEU A 120 1.31 7.08 -2.41
N LEU A 121 0.08 6.60 -2.42
CA LEU A 121 -0.97 7.03 -3.33
C LEU A 121 -1.98 7.88 -2.57
N LEU A 122 -2.24 9.06 -3.10
CA LEU A 122 -3.16 10.05 -2.56
C LEU A 122 -4.15 10.45 -3.66
N PRO A 123 -5.36 10.89 -3.34
CA PRO A 123 -6.21 11.50 -4.35
C PRO A 123 -5.58 12.81 -4.85
N PHE A 124 -5.70 13.10 -6.15
CA PHE A 124 -5.06 14.26 -6.76
C PHE A 124 -5.80 15.55 -6.36
N PRO A 125 -5.14 16.53 -5.69
CA PRO A 125 -5.80 17.72 -5.19
C PRO A 125 -6.21 18.68 -6.33
N ARG A 126 -7.31 19.42 -6.12
CA ARG A 126 -7.76 20.50 -7.03
C ARG A 126 -7.11 21.85 -6.73
N HIS A 127 -6.70 22.03 -5.50
CA HIS A 127 -6.13 23.25 -4.97
C HIS A 127 -4.82 22.93 -4.26
N GLU A 128 -4.08 23.96 -3.92
CA GLU A 128 -2.87 23.84 -3.14
C GLU A 128 -3.17 23.18 -1.78
N VAL A 129 -2.39 22.18 -1.38
CA VAL A 129 -2.55 21.41 -0.14
C VAL A 129 -1.23 21.27 0.59
N GLN A 130 -1.32 21.12 1.92
CA GLN A 130 -0.21 20.70 2.76
C GLN A 130 -0.21 19.17 2.86
N ILE A 131 0.95 18.53 2.68
CA ILE A 131 1.14 17.09 2.89
C ILE A 131 2.17 16.91 4.00
N ASP A 132 1.79 16.16 5.04
CA ASP A 132 2.62 15.85 6.18
C ASP A 132 2.78 14.33 6.32
N LEU A 133 4.03 13.88 6.47
CA LEU A 133 4.38 12.51 6.81
C LEU A 133 4.95 12.47 8.22
N SER A 134 4.32 11.71 9.10
CA SER A 134 4.70 11.61 10.50
C SER A 134 4.95 10.17 10.92
N ALA A 135 5.86 9.97 11.87
CA ALA A 135 6.00 8.72 12.61
C ALA A 135 5.17 8.76 13.89
N ARG A 136 4.60 7.62 14.26
CA ARG A 136 3.87 7.45 15.52
C ARG A 136 4.67 6.61 16.50
N ALA A 137 4.76 7.07 17.73
CA ALA A 137 5.27 6.27 18.83
C ALA A 137 4.18 5.31 19.34
N VAL A 138 4.58 4.26 20.06
CA VAL A 138 3.67 3.28 20.68
C VAL A 138 2.67 3.96 21.63
N GLU A 139 3.06 5.06 22.27
CA GLU A 139 2.22 5.84 23.18
C GLU A 139 1.29 6.84 22.47
N GLY A 140 1.27 6.82 21.12
CA GLY A 140 0.39 7.66 20.29
C GLY A 140 0.94 9.07 20.00
N ALA A 141 2.12 9.44 20.49
CA ALA A 141 2.78 10.69 20.13
C ALA A 141 3.22 10.65 18.65
N GLU A 142 3.01 11.74 17.93
CA GLU A 142 3.41 11.87 16.53
C GLU A 142 4.61 12.80 16.39
N THR A 143 5.53 12.45 15.49
CA THR A 143 6.69 13.27 15.12
C THR A 143 6.64 13.52 13.62
N LEU A 144 6.55 14.77 13.21
CA LEU A 144 6.64 15.16 11.81
C LEU A 144 8.05 14.83 11.28
N LEU A 145 8.10 14.03 10.21
CA LEU A 145 9.36 13.66 9.53
C LEU A 145 9.61 14.55 8.32
N VAL A 146 8.58 14.86 7.55
CA VAL A 146 8.64 15.80 6.44
C VAL A 146 7.25 16.39 6.18
N GLY A 147 7.21 17.68 5.87
CA GLY A 147 6.01 18.38 5.44
C GLY A 147 6.33 19.31 4.27
N PHE A 148 5.44 19.41 3.30
CA PHE A 148 5.58 20.27 2.13
C PHE A 148 4.23 20.60 1.50
N THR A 149 4.19 21.73 0.80
CA THR A 149 3.00 22.17 0.07
C THR A 149 3.05 21.66 -1.37
N VAL A 150 1.91 21.28 -1.92
CA VAL A 150 1.76 20.83 -3.30
C VAL A 150 0.75 21.73 -4.02
N ASP A 151 1.24 22.45 -5.03
CA ASP A 151 0.39 23.12 -6.01
C ASP A 151 0.08 22.14 -7.16
N PRO A 152 -1.19 21.73 -7.39
CA PRO A 152 -1.55 20.78 -8.44
C PRO A 152 -1.27 21.29 -9.86
N THR A 153 -1.01 22.60 -10.04
CA THR A 153 -0.63 23.21 -11.31
C THR A 153 0.90 23.31 -11.49
N GLY A 154 1.66 22.93 -10.45
CA GLY A 154 3.12 23.01 -10.42
C GLY A 154 3.79 22.19 -11.52
N ILE A 155 4.87 22.73 -12.07
CA ILE A 155 5.64 22.09 -13.15
C ILE A 155 6.47 20.88 -12.64
N GLU A 156 6.65 20.76 -11.34
CA GLU A 156 7.33 19.66 -10.67
C GLU A 156 6.51 18.35 -10.66
N ILE A 157 5.21 18.42 -10.93
CA ILE A 157 4.36 17.24 -10.99
C ILE A 157 4.52 16.58 -12.35
N ALA A 158 5.23 15.45 -12.38
CA ALA A 158 5.36 14.62 -13.57
C ALA A 158 4.01 14.01 -13.98
N ARG A 159 3.84 13.75 -15.26
CA ARG A 159 2.70 12.98 -15.78
C ARG A 159 3.18 11.59 -16.13
N GLU A 160 2.54 10.60 -15.57
CA GLU A 160 2.85 9.21 -15.84
C GLU A 160 2.59 8.86 -17.31
N GLN A 161 3.46 7.99 -17.82
CA GLN A 161 3.26 7.29 -19.09
C GLN A 161 3.14 5.81 -18.81
N PRO A 162 2.25 5.08 -19.52
CA PRO A 162 2.18 3.62 -19.39
C PRO A 162 3.55 2.98 -19.60
N THR A 163 3.91 2.00 -18.75
CA THR A 163 5.16 1.27 -18.88
C THR A 163 5.09 0.36 -20.11
N PRO A 164 5.99 0.52 -21.11
CA PRO A 164 5.96 -0.32 -22.30
C PRO A 164 6.18 -1.80 -21.97
N GLY A 165 5.49 -2.69 -22.69
CA GLY A 165 5.64 -4.14 -22.55
C GLY A 165 4.87 -4.75 -21.37
N VAL A 166 4.15 -3.94 -20.60
CA VAL A 166 3.27 -4.45 -19.53
C VAL A 166 2.01 -5.06 -20.12
N THR A 167 1.67 -6.26 -19.67
CA THR A 167 0.41 -6.94 -19.96
C THR A 167 -0.51 -6.88 -18.75
N VAL A 168 -1.79 -6.55 -18.98
CA VAL A 168 -2.84 -6.53 -17.93
C VAL A 168 -3.85 -7.65 -18.23
N ILE A 169 -4.21 -8.41 -17.20
CA ILE A 169 -5.10 -9.58 -17.26
C ILE A 169 -6.21 -9.40 -16.24
N ASP A 170 -7.48 -9.49 -16.67
CA ASP A 170 -8.62 -9.47 -15.76
C ASP A 170 -8.76 -10.85 -15.07
N GLY A 171 -8.61 -10.86 -13.75
CA GLY A 171 -8.88 -12.02 -12.91
C GLY A 171 -10.33 -12.08 -12.43
N HIS A 172 -10.81 -10.97 -11.85
CA HIS A 172 -12.21 -10.78 -11.42
C HIS A 172 -12.52 -9.29 -11.37
N ILE A 173 -13.59 -8.86 -12.02
CA ILE A 173 -14.03 -7.47 -12.02
C ILE A 173 -15.48 -7.42 -11.54
N ALA A 174 -15.68 -6.88 -10.33
CA ALA A 174 -16.99 -6.75 -9.71
C ALA A 174 -17.67 -5.41 -10.03
N GLY A 175 -16.88 -4.30 -10.11
CA GLY A 175 -17.48 -3.00 -10.29
C GLY A 175 -16.49 -1.83 -10.43
N ASP A 176 -17.02 -0.65 -10.11
CA ASP A 176 -16.26 0.60 -10.15
C ASP A 176 -15.15 0.59 -9.07
N PRO A 177 -13.92 1.03 -9.39
CA PRO A 177 -12.83 1.09 -8.41
C PRO A 177 -13.16 1.88 -7.14
N HIS A 178 -13.96 2.94 -7.21
CA HIS A 178 -14.34 3.71 -6.01
C HIS A 178 -15.25 2.94 -5.02
N GLU A 179 -15.87 1.85 -5.47
CA GLU A 179 -16.81 1.01 -4.70
C GLU A 179 -16.25 -0.39 -4.43
N CYS A 180 -15.08 -0.71 -5.00
CA CYS A 180 -14.43 -2.01 -4.89
C CYS A 180 -13.05 -1.87 -4.28
N LEU A 181 -12.54 -2.95 -3.69
CA LEU A 181 -11.14 -3.13 -3.40
C LEU A 181 -10.42 -3.63 -4.67
N ASP A 182 -9.53 -2.82 -5.21
CA ASP A 182 -8.74 -3.15 -6.39
C ASP A 182 -7.40 -3.81 -6.00
N ILE A 183 -7.29 -5.12 -6.21
CA ILE A 183 -6.10 -5.93 -5.93
C ILE A 183 -5.32 -6.15 -7.22
N SER A 184 -4.06 -5.72 -7.25
CA SER A 184 -3.15 -5.97 -8.37
C SER A 184 -2.18 -7.10 -8.05
N PHE A 185 -2.30 -8.24 -8.76
CA PHE A 185 -1.27 -9.30 -8.78
C PHE A 185 -0.17 -8.89 -9.75
N VAL A 186 0.97 -8.44 -9.25
CA VAL A 186 2.12 -8.08 -10.08
C VAL A 186 3.04 -9.27 -10.23
N GLY A 187 3.30 -9.70 -11.48
CA GLY A 187 4.15 -10.84 -11.78
C GLY A 187 5.64 -10.52 -11.62
N GLU A 188 6.37 -11.42 -10.96
CA GLU A 188 7.83 -11.36 -10.81
C GLU A 188 8.48 -12.68 -11.19
N GLY A 189 9.53 -12.60 -12.01
CA GLY A 189 10.26 -13.79 -12.47
C GLY A 189 9.52 -14.64 -13.50
N TYR A 190 8.49 -14.10 -14.15
CA TYR A 190 7.85 -14.71 -15.33
C TYR A 190 8.49 -14.12 -16.59
N THR A 191 9.03 -14.98 -17.44
CA THR A 191 9.56 -14.59 -18.76
C THR A 191 8.45 -14.40 -19.79
N GLU A 192 8.79 -13.90 -20.99
CA GLU A 192 7.82 -13.76 -22.10
C GLU A 192 7.14 -15.10 -22.42
N ASP A 193 7.91 -16.22 -22.40
CA ASP A 193 7.37 -17.57 -22.65
C ASP A 193 6.50 -18.11 -21.51
N GLU A 194 6.49 -17.45 -20.35
CA GLU A 194 5.74 -17.84 -19.15
C GLU A 194 4.50 -16.95 -18.88
N ILE A 195 4.13 -16.07 -19.81
CA ILE A 195 2.96 -15.20 -19.66
C ILE A 195 1.66 -16.03 -19.54
N GLU A 196 1.52 -17.12 -20.27
CA GLU A 196 0.37 -18.03 -20.12
C GLU A 196 0.34 -18.70 -18.75
N THR A 197 1.50 -19.01 -18.17
CA THR A 197 1.62 -19.53 -16.79
C THR A 197 1.18 -18.47 -15.79
N PHE A 198 1.63 -17.22 -15.94
CA PHE A 198 1.18 -16.12 -15.11
C PHE A 198 -0.34 -15.91 -15.17
N GLU A 199 -0.93 -15.93 -16.37
CA GLU A 199 -2.38 -15.82 -16.53
C GLU A 199 -3.13 -16.97 -15.82
N ALA A 200 -2.65 -18.21 -15.94
CA ALA A 200 -3.21 -19.34 -15.22
C ALA A 200 -3.10 -19.19 -13.70
N ASP A 201 -1.99 -18.65 -13.21
CA ASP A 201 -1.77 -18.36 -11.80
C ASP A 201 -2.70 -17.25 -11.28
N VAL A 202 -2.88 -16.16 -12.04
CA VAL A 202 -3.86 -15.10 -11.71
C VAL A 202 -5.24 -15.72 -11.53
N LYS A 203 -5.72 -16.53 -12.48
CA LYS A 203 -7.02 -17.20 -12.39
C LYS A 203 -7.13 -18.14 -11.20
N ARG A 204 -6.07 -18.91 -10.93
CA ARG A 204 -5.99 -19.87 -9.83
C ARG A 204 -6.08 -19.18 -8.47
N PHE A 205 -5.28 -18.13 -8.26
CA PHE A 205 -5.24 -17.41 -6.98
C PHE A 205 -6.45 -16.51 -6.77
N THR A 206 -7.00 -15.91 -7.82
CA THR A 206 -8.30 -15.23 -7.76
C THR A 206 -9.39 -16.17 -7.27
N LYS A 207 -9.51 -17.36 -7.87
CA LYS A 207 -10.50 -18.36 -7.44
C LYS A 207 -10.27 -18.80 -5.99
N LEU A 208 -9.00 -19.01 -5.58
CA LEU A 208 -8.67 -19.40 -4.22
C LEU A 208 -9.08 -18.30 -3.23
N MET A 209 -8.69 -17.06 -3.47
CA MET A 209 -8.97 -15.92 -2.60
C MET A 209 -10.48 -15.71 -2.43
N LEU A 210 -11.23 -15.66 -3.53
CA LEU A 210 -12.68 -15.47 -3.53
C LEU A 210 -13.47 -16.71 -3.05
N SER A 211 -12.80 -17.82 -2.73
CA SER A 211 -13.41 -18.99 -2.08
C SER A 211 -13.25 -19.01 -0.56
N ARG A 212 -12.57 -18.03 0.02
CA ARG A 212 -12.24 -17.96 1.45
C ARG A 212 -12.82 -16.72 2.10
N GLU A 213 -13.36 -16.88 3.32
CA GLU A 213 -13.77 -15.71 4.10
C GLU A 213 -12.56 -14.91 4.61
N PRO A 214 -12.69 -13.57 4.67
CA PRO A 214 -13.88 -12.74 4.42
C PRO A 214 -14.11 -12.40 2.93
N TYR A 215 -13.22 -12.77 2.02
CA TYR A 215 -13.27 -12.38 0.60
C TYR A 215 -14.45 -13.02 -0.15
N ALA A 216 -14.88 -14.22 0.25
CA ALA A 216 -16.00 -14.92 -0.38
C ALA A 216 -17.32 -14.15 -0.23
N SER A 217 -17.60 -13.61 0.94
CA SER A 217 -18.79 -12.80 1.19
C SER A 217 -18.69 -11.39 0.59
N SER A 218 -17.49 -10.91 0.30
CA SER A 218 -17.23 -9.57 -0.24
C SER A 218 -16.86 -9.55 -1.73
N LYS A 219 -16.99 -10.68 -2.43
CA LYS A 219 -16.54 -10.86 -3.82
C LYS A 219 -17.14 -9.85 -4.81
N ASP A 220 -18.36 -9.38 -4.55
CA ASP A 220 -19.06 -8.41 -5.39
C ASP A 220 -18.58 -6.96 -5.19
N SER A 221 -17.60 -6.76 -4.28
CA SER A 221 -16.89 -5.50 -4.00
C SER A 221 -15.37 -5.66 -4.10
N ILE A 222 -14.88 -6.62 -4.88
CA ILE A 222 -13.43 -6.86 -5.08
C ILE A 222 -13.15 -6.95 -6.58
N ASN A 223 -12.20 -6.17 -7.05
CA ASN A 223 -11.59 -6.31 -8.37
C ASN A 223 -10.21 -6.94 -8.21
N ILE A 224 -9.85 -7.89 -9.07
CA ILE A 224 -8.53 -8.52 -9.11
C ILE A 224 -8.00 -8.48 -10.54
N ARG A 225 -6.81 -7.92 -10.72
CA ARG A 225 -6.10 -7.89 -12.00
C ARG A 225 -4.71 -8.45 -11.87
N GLY A 226 -4.24 -9.15 -12.89
CA GLY A 226 -2.84 -9.48 -13.07
C GLY A 226 -2.17 -8.39 -13.90
N VAL A 227 -0.97 -7.99 -13.49
CA VAL A 227 -0.14 -7.00 -14.20
C VAL A 227 1.27 -7.54 -14.27
N VAL A 228 1.84 -7.71 -15.46
CA VAL A 228 3.16 -8.31 -15.63
C VAL A 228 4.00 -7.58 -16.67
N LEU A 229 5.22 -7.27 -16.30
CA LEU A 229 6.31 -6.96 -17.21
C LEU A 229 7.19 -8.22 -17.31
N PRO A 230 7.35 -8.83 -18.49
CA PRO A 230 8.16 -10.03 -18.61
C PRO A 230 9.59 -9.84 -18.09
N SER A 231 10.05 -10.78 -17.28
CA SER A 231 11.41 -10.81 -16.75
C SER A 231 12.38 -11.41 -17.79
N PRO A 232 13.64 -10.95 -17.87
CA PRO A 232 14.66 -11.60 -18.68
C PRO A 232 14.93 -13.06 -18.27
N ASP A 233 14.97 -13.32 -16.95
CA ASP A 233 15.18 -14.65 -16.37
C ASP A 233 13.93 -15.12 -15.61
N SER A 234 13.70 -16.44 -15.60
CA SER A 234 12.68 -17.10 -14.78
C SER A 234 13.16 -17.27 -13.34
N GLY A 235 12.24 -17.08 -12.38
CA GLY A 235 12.52 -17.22 -10.95
C GLY A 235 12.99 -15.93 -10.29
N VAL A 236 13.78 -16.04 -9.22
CA VAL A 236 14.27 -14.90 -8.42
C VAL A 236 15.64 -15.19 -7.81
N ASP A 237 16.24 -14.19 -7.20
CA ASP A 237 17.49 -14.31 -6.49
C ASP A 237 17.38 -15.20 -5.25
N GLU A 238 18.34 -16.14 -5.11
CA GLU A 238 18.55 -16.95 -3.91
C GLU A 238 20.01 -16.79 -3.43
N PRO A 239 20.33 -15.70 -2.70
CA PRO A 239 21.71 -15.38 -2.31
C PRO A 239 22.44 -16.51 -1.57
N THR A 240 21.72 -17.22 -0.68
CA THR A 240 22.30 -18.34 0.09
C THR A 240 22.62 -19.56 -0.76
N LYS A 241 22.09 -19.65 -1.99
CA LYS A 241 22.44 -20.70 -2.97
C LYS A 241 23.39 -20.20 -4.06
N GLY A 242 23.76 -18.92 -4.03
CA GLY A 242 24.57 -18.30 -5.08
C GLY A 242 23.83 -18.18 -6.41
N THR A 243 22.50 -18.17 -6.41
CA THR A 243 21.66 -18.00 -7.60
C THR A 243 21.26 -16.55 -7.76
N TRP A 244 21.52 -16.01 -8.95
CA TRP A 244 21.20 -14.63 -9.32
C TRP A 244 20.42 -14.62 -10.62
N ARG A 245 19.34 -13.82 -10.68
CA ARG A 245 18.39 -13.72 -11.80
C ARG A 245 18.15 -12.28 -12.17
N ALA A 246 18.19 -11.95 -13.44
CA ALA A 246 17.75 -10.65 -13.93
C ALA A 246 16.22 -10.69 -14.09
N THR A 247 15.51 -10.15 -13.12
CA THR A 247 14.05 -10.15 -13.13
C THR A 247 13.47 -8.73 -13.16
N ALA A 248 12.17 -8.60 -13.46
CA ALA A 248 11.53 -7.32 -13.62
C ALA A 248 11.60 -6.46 -12.33
N LEU A 249 11.39 -7.07 -11.16
CA LEU A 249 11.38 -6.35 -9.89
C LEU A 249 12.60 -6.61 -9.01
N GLY A 250 13.52 -7.50 -9.43
CA GLY A 250 14.70 -7.83 -8.65
C GLY A 250 14.38 -8.35 -7.24
N ALA A 251 13.29 -9.11 -7.09
CA ALA A 251 12.95 -9.69 -5.80
C ALA A 251 14.01 -10.71 -5.37
N SER A 252 14.27 -10.75 -4.06
CA SER A 252 15.32 -11.61 -3.51
C SER A 252 14.88 -12.27 -2.22
N PHE A 253 15.16 -13.55 -2.10
CA PHE A 253 15.16 -14.22 -0.80
C PHE A 253 16.22 -13.60 0.12
N ASN A 254 16.14 -13.90 1.39
CA ASN A 254 17.04 -13.40 2.43
C ASN A 254 16.99 -11.89 2.68
N SER A 255 15.90 -11.22 2.31
CA SER A 255 15.64 -9.86 2.73
C SER A 255 15.76 -9.74 4.25
N PHE A 256 16.43 -8.71 4.72
CA PHE A 256 16.74 -8.48 6.15
C PHE A 256 17.46 -9.63 6.86
N GLY A 257 18.12 -10.53 6.11
CA GLY A 257 18.82 -11.68 6.65
C GLY A 257 17.92 -12.87 7.03
N SER A 258 16.62 -12.79 6.78
CA SER A 258 15.67 -13.89 7.03
C SER A 258 15.57 -14.82 5.81
N PRO A 259 15.86 -16.12 5.93
CA PRO A 259 15.88 -17.04 4.78
C PRO A 259 14.59 -17.12 3.97
N ARG A 260 13.46 -16.83 4.58
CA ARG A 260 12.13 -16.90 3.97
C ARG A 260 11.53 -15.55 3.56
N TYR A 261 12.13 -14.44 4.00
CA TYR A 261 11.69 -13.13 3.54
C TYR A 261 12.08 -12.96 2.07
N LEU A 262 11.06 -12.66 1.28
CA LEU A 262 11.15 -12.47 -0.15
C LEU A 262 10.52 -11.12 -0.48
N LEU A 263 11.34 -10.10 -0.72
CA LEU A 263 10.89 -8.73 -0.94
C LEU A 263 11.64 -8.12 -2.12
N THR A 264 11.20 -6.97 -2.58
CA THR A 264 11.91 -6.15 -3.58
C THR A 264 12.20 -4.75 -3.05
N GLU A 265 13.37 -4.22 -3.41
CA GLU A 265 13.75 -2.82 -3.21
C GLU A 265 13.45 -1.95 -4.45
N ALA A 266 13.02 -2.55 -5.58
CA ALA A 266 12.71 -1.84 -6.83
C ALA A 266 11.33 -1.15 -6.78
N ASN A 267 11.04 -0.43 -5.70
CA ASN A 267 9.73 0.16 -5.44
C ASN A 267 9.24 1.06 -6.57
N ARG A 268 10.13 1.88 -7.17
CA ARG A 268 9.74 2.78 -8.28
C ARG A 268 9.17 1.98 -9.46
N LEU A 269 9.91 0.97 -9.91
CA LEU A 269 9.49 0.13 -11.04
C LEU A 269 8.23 -0.70 -10.71
N LEU A 270 8.14 -1.20 -9.48
CA LEU A 270 6.91 -1.87 -8.99
C LEU A 270 5.68 -0.97 -9.17
N ARG A 271 5.79 0.31 -8.79
CA ARG A 271 4.69 1.27 -8.92
C ARG A 271 4.43 1.66 -10.36
N ASP A 272 5.47 1.79 -11.19
CA ASP A 272 5.34 2.08 -12.62
C ASP A 272 4.63 0.93 -13.36
N ILE A 273 4.91 -0.33 -12.99
CA ILE A 273 4.23 -1.51 -13.54
C ILE A 273 2.78 -1.58 -13.04
N ALA A 274 2.54 -1.47 -11.73
CA ALA A 274 1.22 -1.59 -11.13
C ALA A 274 0.23 -0.54 -11.65
N ALA A 275 0.70 0.67 -11.94
CA ALA A 275 -0.13 1.79 -12.42
C ALA A 275 -0.73 1.60 -13.83
N ASN A 276 -0.40 0.51 -14.51
CA ASN A 276 -1.09 0.14 -15.77
C ASN A 276 -2.53 -0.36 -15.54
N ALA A 277 -2.95 -0.56 -14.30
CA ALA A 277 -4.33 -0.86 -13.89
C ALA A 277 -4.65 -0.10 -12.58
N PRO A 278 -5.92 0.19 -12.28
CA PRO A 278 -6.32 0.69 -10.96
C PRO A 278 -5.93 -0.30 -9.86
N TYR A 279 -5.41 0.21 -8.73
CA TYR A 279 -5.11 -0.63 -7.57
C TYR A 279 -5.14 0.15 -6.25
N ASP A 280 -5.66 -0.49 -5.20
CA ASP A 280 -5.51 -0.08 -3.80
C ASP A 280 -4.33 -0.79 -3.14
N THR A 281 -4.12 -2.05 -3.50
CA THR A 281 -3.07 -2.90 -2.91
C THR A 281 -2.38 -3.75 -3.96
N ILE A 282 -1.10 -4.05 -3.70
CA ILE A 282 -0.25 -4.85 -4.60
C ILE A 282 0.10 -6.18 -3.92
N VAL A 283 -0.05 -7.25 -4.68
CA VAL A 283 0.41 -8.60 -4.33
C VAL A 283 1.44 -9.03 -5.37
N ILE A 284 2.71 -9.11 -4.99
CA ILE A 284 3.77 -9.58 -5.89
C ILE A 284 3.73 -11.11 -5.94
N MET A 285 3.36 -11.64 -7.08
CA MET A 285 3.28 -13.07 -7.34
C MET A 285 4.58 -13.53 -7.98
N VAL A 286 5.36 -14.31 -7.21
CA VAL A 286 6.72 -14.71 -7.59
C VAL A 286 6.74 -16.10 -8.20
N ASN A 287 7.31 -16.22 -9.41
CA ASN A 287 7.48 -17.48 -10.14
C ASN A 287 8.55 -18.36 -9.47
N HIS A 288 8.23 -18.97 -8.35
CA HIS A 288 9.15 -19.83 -7.61
C HIS A 288 8.39 -20.86 -6.74
N ASP A 289 9.03 -22.01 -6.46
CA ASP A 289 8.48 -23.11 -5.66
C ASP A 289 8.96 -23.12 -4.18
N ARG A 290 10.07 -22.43 -3.86
CA ARG A 290 10.59 -22.32 -2.50
C ARG A 290 9.64 -21.50 -1.65
N TYR A 291 9.36 -21.97 -0.42
CA TYR A 291 8.56 -21.24 0.55
C TYR A 291 9.18 -19.88 0.88
N GLY A 292 8.43 -18.80 0.67
CA GLY A 292 8.83 -17.42 0.98
C GLY A 292 7.78 -16.40 0.61
N GLY A 293 7.80 -15.31 1.35
CA GLY A 293 6.90 -14.18 1.21
C GLY A 293 7.25 -13.08 2.19
N GLY A 294 6.38 -12.10 2.30
CA GLY A 294 6.45 -10.98 3.25
C GLY A 294 5.35 -9.96 2.96
N GLY A 295 4.86 -9.27 3.97
CA GLY A 295 3.82 -8.26 3.84
C GLY A 295 4.18 -6.99 4.59
N LEU A 296 3.91 -5.83 3.99
CA LEU A 296 4.10 -4.49 4.53
C LEU A 296 2.77 -3.74 4.48
N TYR A 297 2.25 -3.36 5.63
CA TYR A 297 0.92 -2.75 5.77
C TYR A 297 0.74 -1.51 4.89
N ASN A 298 -0.35 -1.49 4.11
CA ASN A 298 -0.68 -0.46 3.10
C ASN A 298 0.42 -0.23 2.04
N ARG A 299 1.25 -1.27 1.78
CA ARG A 299 2.32 -1.19 0.78
C ARG A 299 2.21 -2.25 -0.29
N TYR A 300 2.56 -3.46 0.05
CA TYR A 300 2.46 -4.66 -0.78
C TYR A 300 2.74 -5.91 0.05
N CYS A 301 2.34 -7.04 -0.49
CA CYS A 301 2.87 -8.33 -0.04
C CYS A 301 3.48 -9.12 -1.20
N THR A 302 4.30 -10.12 -0.85
CA THR A 302 4.89 -11.07 -1.79
C THR A 302 4.56 -12.48 -1.37
N PHE A 303 4.44 -13.39 -2.35
CA PHE A 303 4.36 -14.81 -2.10
C PHE A 303 4.90 -15.61 -3.28
N THR A 304 5.43 -16.81 -3.02
CA THR A 304 5.84 -17.74 -4.09
C THR A 304 4.66 -18.53 -4.62
N ALA A 305 4.50 -18.55 -5.95
CA ALA A 305 3.29 -19.07 -6.60
C ALA A 305 3.24 -20.61 -6.68
N HIS A 306 4.37 -21.30 -6.77
CA HIS A 306 4.40 -22.71 -7.20
C HIS A 306 4.70 -23.71 -6.07
N GLY A 307 4.95 -23.24 -4.85
CA GLY A 307 5.15 -24.10 -3.68
C GLY A 307 3.86 -24.75 -3.18
N PRO A 308 3.96 -25.85 -2.43
CA PRO A 308 2.78 -26.56 -1.88
C PRO A 308 1.94 -25.69 -0.92
N PHE A 309 2.52 -24.64 -0.37
CA PHE A 309 1.87 -23.72 0.56
C PHE A 309 1.49 -22.36 -0.09
N ALA A 310 1.59 -22.22 -1.40
CA ALA A 310 1.38 -20.95 -2.09
C ALA A 310 0.02 -20.29 -1.75
N GLY A 311 -1.05 -21.08 -1.68
CA GLY A 311 -2.37 -20.57 -1.31
C GLY A 311 -2.47 -20.09 0.14
N TYR A 312 -1.77 -20.75 1.07
CA TYR A 312 -1.65 -20.29 2.45
C TYR A 312 -0.83 -18.99 2.52
N LEU A 313 0.32 -18.96 1.84
CA LEU A 313 1.19 -17.78 1.80
C LEU A 313 0.44 -16.55 1.28
N LEU A 314 -0.26 -16.67 0.15
CA LEU A 314 -1.04 -15.56 -0.37
C LEU A 314 -1.97 -14.96 0.70
N LEU A 315 -2.78 -15.79 1.36
CA LEU A 315 -3.75 -15.29 2.34
C LEU A 315 -3.09 -14.75 3.61
N HIS A 316 -1.98 -15.36 4.03
CA HIS A 316 -1.21 -14.95 5.21
C HIS A 316 -0.53 -13.60 4.98
N GLU A 317 0.22 -13.47 3.89
CA GLU A 317 0.97 -12.25 3.59
C GLU A 317 0.04 -11.08 3.20
N PHE A 318 -1.07 -11.38 2.52
CA PHE A 318 -2.10 -10.38 2.24
C PHE A 318 -2.69 -9.82 3.54
N GLY A 319 -2.92 -10.67 4.54
CA GLY A 319 -3.40 -10.23 5.86
C GLY A 319 -2.42 -9.34 6.63
N HIS A 320 -1.12 -9.34 6.27
CA HIS A 320 -0.14 -8.38 6.80
C HIS A 320 -0.13 -7.06 6.05
N SER A 321 -0.53 -7.05 4.78
CA SER A 321 -0.39 -5.88 3.90
C SER A 321 -1.66 -5.04 3.77
N PHE A 322 -2.80 -5.54 4.28
CA PHE A 322 -4.11 -4.91 4.10
C PHE A 322 -4.98 -4.96 5.36
#